data_c4aba199e2478fb9085a3d4ddbe1d017
#
_entry.id   c4aba199e2478fb9085a3d4ddbe1d017
#
_cell.length_a   1.000
_cell.length_b   1.000
_cell.length_c   1.000
_cell.angle_alpha   90.00
_cell.angle_beta   90.00
_cell.angle_gamma   90.00
#
_symmetry.space_group_name_H-M   'P 1'
#
loop_
_entity.id
_entity.type
_entity.pdbx_description
1 polymer ?
#
loop_
_entity_poly.entity_id
_entity_poly.type
_entity_poly.pdbx_seq_one_letter_code
_entity_poly.pdbx_strand_id
1 'polypeptide(L)'
;VKSVEQCAASGAGAVVLKSIFEEQILHHAAALDTVSDSAYGDAEVYLQRYLGEDYKAGFLRLVQEARSKTELPVIASINCVVDKGDWIEYATAMADAGASALELNIFIQSTDIHAQARELELNYAEIVGRVAGAVKIPVSVKLPMRLTNVFALSSALLGHGARGVVFFNRFFEPDVDVERMTFVESSPYSEPTELRNVLRMVAICSAVLPQLDLSVSTGVHDGEAAVKALLCGAEAVQVCTAIHQKGFEVIAEMNEYIDRWSERQGFGSVSYTHLTLPT
;
A
#
# COMPACT_ATOMS: atom_id res chain seq x y z
N VAL A 1 -7.24 14.82 6.88
CA VAL A 1 -6.71 15.07 8.24
C VAL A 1 -7.64 14.51 9.31
N LYS A 2 -8.96 14.86 9.33
CA LYS A 2 -9.90 14.33 10.34
C LYS A 2 -9.85 12.82 10.53
N SER A 3 -9.76 12.05 9.44
CA SER A 3 -9.65 10.58 9.53
C SER A 3 -8.32 10.15 10.17
N VAL A 4 -7.24 10.90 10.00
CA VAL A 4 -5.95 10.63 10.65
C VAL A 4 -6.07 10.85 12.17
N GLU A 5 -6.71 11.93 12.59
CA GLU A 5 -7.00 12.22 14.01
C GLU A 5 -7.89 11.13 14.63
N GLN A 6 -8.88 10.63 13.88
CA GLN A 6 -9.73 9.52 14.33
C GLN A 6 -8.97 8.21 14.46
N CYS A 7 -8.08 7.88 13.49
CA CYS A 7 -7.19 6.73 13.62
C CYS A 7 -6.31 6.83 14.88
N ALA A 8 -5.74 8.02 15.14
CA ALA A 8 -4.95 8.25 16.34
C ALA A 8 -5.75 8.06 17.62
N ALA A 9 -6.95 8.65 17.70
CA ALA A 9 -7.83 8.53 18.85
C ALA A 9 -8.28 7.09 19.09
N SER A 10 -8.36 6.26 18.05
CA SER A 10 -8.73 4.83 18.14
C SER A 10 -7.54 3.90 18.37
N GLY A 11 -6.32 4.42 18.55
CA GLY A 11 -5.15 3.61 18.92
C GLY A 11 -4.44 2.95 17.73
N ALA A 12 -4.52 3.52 16.52
CA ALA A 12 -3.69 3.06 15.40
C ALA A 12 -2.20 3.27 15.72
N GLY A 13 -1.33 2.35 15.29
CA GLY A 13 0.11 2.48 15.44
C GLY A 13 0.77 3.36 14.37
N ALA A 14 0.14 3.49 13.20
CA ALA A 14 0.56 4.34 12.09
C ALA A 14 -0.62 4.59 11.14
N VAL A 15 -0.48 5.55 10.25
CA VAL A 15 -1.45 5.82 9.18
C VAL A 15 -0.75 5.80 7.83
N VAL A 16 -1.27 4.99 6.90
CA VAL A 16 -0.89 5.03 5.49
C VAL A 16 -1.88 5.95 4.77
N LEU A 17 -1.40 7.02 4.18
CA LEU A 17 -2.25 7.92 3.39
C LEU A 17 -2.64 7.26 2.06
N LYS A 18 -3.81 7.64 1.53
CA LYS A 18 -4.22 7.19 0.19
C LYS A 18 -3.09 7.46 -0.81
N SER A 19 -2.78 6.48 -1.64
CA SER A 19 -1.71 6.64 -2.64
C SER A 19 -1.96 7.84 -3.54
N ILE A 20 -0.90 8.58 -3.82
CA ILE A 20 -0.89 9.51 -4.93
C ILE A 20 -0.75 8.68 -6.22
N PHE A 21 -1.65 8.88 -7.17
CA PHE A 21 -1.65 8.18 -8.44
C PHE A 21 -1.32 9.15 -9.57
N GLU A 22 -0.26 8.88 -10.29
CA GLU A 22 0.11 9.66 -11.49
C GLU A 22 -1.01 9.64 -12.54
N GLU A 23 -1.70 8.49 -12.72
CA GLU A 23 -2.83 8.38 -13.64
C GLU A 23 -4.00 9.29 -13.28
N GLN A 24 -4.26 9.55 -12.00
CA GLN A 24 -5.32 10.47 -11.58
C GLN A 24 -4.96 11.92 -11.93
N ILE A 25 -3.68 12.25 -11.92
CA ILE A 25 -3.19 13.56 -12.35
C ILE A 25 -3.43 13.72 -13.85
N LEU A 26 -3.11 12.68 -14.65
CA LEU A 26 -3.30 12.67 -16.10
C LEU A 26 -4.79 12.67 -16.49
N HIS A 27 -5.65 11.92 -15.78
CA HIS A 27 -7.08 11.88 -16.03
C HIS A 27 -7.80 13.19 -15.68
N HIS A 28 -7.40 13.89 -14.62
CA HIS A 28 -7.93 15.22 -14.32
C HIS A 28 -7.55 16.23 -15.41
N ALA A 29 -6.37 16.11 -15.97
CA ALA A 29 -5.94 16.91 -17.09
C ALA A 29 -6.76 16.61 -18.37
N ALA A 30 -6.96 15.33 -18.70
CA ALA A 30 -7.73 14.92 -19.87
C ALA A 30 -9.23 15.23 -19.80
N ALA A 31 -9.82 15.22 -18.59
CA ALA A 31 -11.25 15.60 -18.40
C ALA A 31 -11.52 17.07 -18.68
N LEU A 32 -10.51 17.94 -18.64
CA LEU A 32 -10.62 19.34 -19.02
C LEU A 32 -10.43 19.57 -20.53
N ASP A 33 -9.79 18.62 -21.24
CA ASP A 33 -9.66 18.65 -22.71
C ASP A 33 -10.98 18.57 -23.45
N THR A 34 -11.99 17.93 -22.88
CA THR A 34 -13.33 17.89 -23.49
C THR A 34 -14.04 19.25 -23.53
N VAL A 35 -13.45 20.30 -22.93
CA VAL A 35 -14.02 21.65 -22.86
C VAL A 35 -13.32 22.64 -23.82
N SER A 36 -12.17 22.31 -24.39
CA SER A 36 -11.44 23.22 -25.28
C SER A 36 -11.18 22.61 -26.65
N ASP A 37 -12.13 22.84 -27.54
CA ASP A 37 -11.98 22.69 -28.99
C ASP A 37 -11.11 23.87 -29.50
N SER A 38 -9.79 23.88 -29.23
CA SER A 38 -8.92 24.93 -29.72
C SER A 38 -7.44 24.55 -29.86
N ALA A 39 -6.93 24.88 -30.96
CA ALA A 39 -5.68 24.82 -31.65
C ALA A 39 -4.37 25.20 -30.90
N TYR A 40 -4.16 24.84 -29.64
CA TYR A 40 -2.94 25.16 -28.90
C TYR A 40 -2.38 23.95 -28.13
N GLY A 41 -1.62 23.11 -28.80
CA GLY A 41 -0.92 21.95 -28.18
C GLY A 41 0.00 22.33 -27.00
N ASP A 42 0.55 23.53 -26.98
CA ASP A 42 1.40 24.03 -25.87
C ASP A 42 0.58 24.38 -24.61
N ALA A 43 -0.67 24.81 -24.79
CA ALA A 43 -1.56 25.12 -23.66
C ALA A 43 -2.03 23.85 -22.93
N GLU A 44 -2.21 22.75 -23.64
CA GLU A 44 -2.59 21.45 -23.11
C GLU A 44 -1.50 20.87 -22.21
N VAL A 45 -0.26 20.85 -22.68
CA VAL A 45 0.90 20.40 -21.90
C VAL A 45 1.11 21.26 -20.65
N TYR A 46 0.91 22.59 -20.78
CA TYR A 46 0.98 23.51 -19.65
C TYR A 46 -0.11 23.27 -18.62
N LEU A 47 -1.35 23.02 -19.05
CA LEU A 47 -2.48 22.77 -18.18
C LEU A 47 -2.33 21.42 -17.42
N GLN A 48 -1.88 20.38 -18.11
CA GLN A 48 -1.59 19.07 -17.52
C GLN A 48 -0.52 19.20 -16.42
N ARG A 49 0.54 19.93 -16.66
CA ARG A 49 1.60 20.18 -15.70
C ARG A 49 1.11 20.98 -14.51
N TYR A 50 0.32 22.04 -14.74
CA TYR A 50 -0.23 22.88 -13.67
C TYR A 50 -1.16 22.12 -12.74
N LEU A 51 -2.05 21.27 -13.28
CA LEU A 51 -2.97 20.44 -12.48
C LEU A 51 -2.22 19.35 -11.71
N GLY A 52 -1.18 18.77 -12.32
CA GLY A 52 -0.30 17.83 -11.64
C GLY A 52 0.43 18.46 -10.45
N GLU A 53 0.92 19.68 -10.62
CA GLU A 53 1.59 20.43 -9.56
C GLU A 53 0.62 20.78 -8.42
N ASP A 54 -0.64 21.17 -8.71
CA ASP A 54 -1.64 21.47 -7.68
C ASP A 54 -2.06 20.22 -6.90
N TYR A 55 -2.23 19.09 -7.58
CA TYR A 55 -2.53 17.81 -6.92
C TYR A 55 -1.38 17.35 -6.02
N LYS A 56 -0.13 17.42 -6.51
CA LYS A 56 1.07 17.15 -5.74
C LYS A 56 1.17 18.05 -4.51
N ALA A 57 0.98 19.37 -4.70
CA ALA A 57 1.01 20.32 -3.60
C ALA A 57 -0.10 20.05 -2.56
N GLY A 58 -1.29 19.64 -3.00
CA GLY A 58 -2.38 19.22 -2.12
C GLY A 58 -2.00 18.01 -1.26
N PHE A 59 -1.33 17.02 -1.86
CA PHE A 59 -0.89 15.83 -1.14
C PHE A 59 0.25 16.15 -0.15
N LEU A 60 1.20 16.99 -0.53
CA LEU A 60 2.26 17.46 0.38
C LEU A 60 1.68 18.20 1.59
N ARG A 61 0.72 19.09 1.36
CA ARG A 61 -0.02 19.76 2.46
C ARG A 61 -0.71 18.73 3.37
N LEU A 62 -1.33 17.69 2.80
CA LEU A 62 -1.96 16.63 3.60
C LEU A 62 -0.95 15.91 4.50
N VAL A 63 0.25 15.58 4.00
CA VAL A 63 1.33 14.98 4.81
C VAL A 63 1.73 15.90 5.95
N GLN A 64 2.01 17.18 5.66
CA GLN A 64 2.39 18.18 6.65
C GLN A 64 1.31 18.38 7.73
N GLU A 65 0.05 18.52 7.32
CA GLU A 65 -1.07 18.68 8.24
C GLU A 65 -1.29 17.44 9.10
N ALA A 66 -1.22 16.24 8.51
CA ALA A 66 -1.33 14.99 9.25
C ALA A 66 -0.24 14.89 10.34
N ARG A 67 1.01 15.20 9.98
CA ARG A 67 2.13 15.22 10.94
C ARG A 67 2.00 16.27 12.03
N SER A 68 1.40 17.43 11.72
CA SER A 68 1.20 18.50 12.70
C SER A 68 0.06 18.22 13.68
N LYS A 69 -0.88 17.34 13.34
CA LYS A 69 -2.10 17.08 14.11
C LYS A 69 -2.04 15.82 14.96
N THR A 70 -1.09 14.92 14.70
CA THR A 70 -0.97 13.66 15.45
C THR A 70 0.49 13.30 15.66
N GLU A 71 0.77 12.54 16.73
CA GLU A 71 2.08 11.92 16.98
C GLU A 71 2.27 10.61 16.17
N LEU A 72 1.23 10.16 15.46
CA LEU A 72 1.31 8.93 14.67
C LEU A 72 2.36 9.06 13.57
N PRO A 73 3.12 7.99 13.30
CA PRO A 73 3.86 7.86 12.05
C PRO A 73 2.93 7.96 10.85
N VAL A 74 3.22 8.91 9.95
CA VAL A 74 2.48 9.11 8.70
C VAL A 74 3.30 8.50 7.56
N ILE A 75 2.75 7.49 6.93
CA ILE A 75 3.34 6.79 5.79
C ILE A 75 2.71 7.35 4.52
N ALA A 76 3.53 7.95 3.66
CA ALA A 76 3.06 8.43 2.36
C ALA A 76 3.09 7.28 1.35
N SER A 77 1.98 7.06 0.64
CA SER A 77 1.89 6.02 -0.37
C SER A 77 1.95 6.60 -1.77
N ILE A 78 2.76 5.98 -2.64
CA ILE A 78 3.03 6.44 -4.00
C ILE A 78 2.72 5.30 -4.97
N ASN A 79 2.01 5.64 -6.05
CA ASN A 79 1.79 4.77 -7.20
C ASN A 79 2.06 5.57 -8.47
N CYS A 80 3.14 5.27 -9.16
CA CYS A 80 3.52 5.90 -10.41
C CYS A 80 3.54 4.90 -11.56
N VAL A 81 3.39 5.39 -12.78
CA VAL A 81 3.54 4.57 -13.99
C VAL A 81 5.03 4.30 -14.25
N VAL A 82 5.36 3.08 -14.64
CA VAL A 82 6.71 2.50 -14.61
C VAL A 82 7.77 3.29 -15.39
N ASP A 83 7.41 3.98 -16.47
CA ASP A 83 8.40 4.50 -17.44
C ASP A 83 8.83 5.96 -17.25
N LYS A 84 8.31 6.70 -16.30
CA LYS A 84 8.47 8.17 -16.30
C LYS A 84 9.33 8.80 -15.21
N GLY A 85 10.00 8.01 -14.37
CA GLY A 85 11.04 8.55 -13.47
C GLY A 85 10.55 9.39 -12.28
N ASP A 86 9.27 9.64 -12.12
CA ASP A 86 8.69 10.53 -11.13
C ASP A 86 8.69 9.96 -9.70
N TRP A 87 8.94 8.65 -9.55
CA TRP A 87 9.06 7.99 -8.25
C TRP A 87 10.03 8.71 -7.30
N ILE A 88 11.21 9.10 -7.79
CA ILE A 88 12.23 9.76 -6.98
C ILE A 88 11.78 11.15 -6.56
N GLU A 89 11.19 11.90 -7.48
CA GLU A 89 10.72 13.25 -7.22
C GLU A 89 9.60 13.24 -6.18
N TYR A 90 8.59 12.37 -6.35
CA TYR A 90 7.51 12.23 -5.37
C TYR A 90 8.03 11.74 -4.03
N ALA A 91 8.90 10.72 -4.01
CA ALA A 91 9.48 10.17 -2.79
C ALA A 91 10.24 11.22 -1.99
N THR A 92 11.10 12.00 -2.66
CA THR A 92 11.87 13.08 -2.02
C THR A 92 10.94 14.16 -1.47
N ALA A 93 9.97 14.61 -2.27
CA ALA A 93 9.02 15.62 -1.84
C ALA A 93 8.18 15.16 -0.63
N MET A 94 7.76 13.89 -0.57
CA MET A 94 7.02 13.33 0.57
C MET A 94 7.91 13.23 1.82
N ALA A 95 9.17 12.83 1.67
CA ALA A 95 10.13 12.80 2.76
C ALA A 95 10.39 14.20 3.32
N ASP A 96 10.57 15.20 2.46
CA ASP A 96 10.77 16.61 2.84
C ASP A 96 9.51 17.22 3.49
N ALA A 97 8.32 16.77 3.09
CA ALA A 97 7.07 17.14 3.73
C ALA A 97 6.88 16.55 5.14
N GLY A 98 7.77 15.65 5.58
CA GLY A 98 7.78 15.07 6.92
C GLY A 98 7.12 13.69 7.03
N ALA A 99 6.94 12.96 5.91
CA ALA A 99 6.53 11.57 5.98
C ALA A 99 7.51 10.74 6.83
N SER A 100 6.99 9.84 7.66
CA SER A 100 7.79 8.97 8.52
C SER A 100 8.36 7.76 7.75
N ALA A 101 7.67 7.33 6.70
CA ALA A 101 8.07 6.26 5.79
C ALA A 101 7.35 6.43 4.45
N LEU A 102 7.82 5.68 3.45
CA LEU A 102 7.14 5.55 2.15
C LEU A 102 6.60 4.13 1.98
N GLU A 103 5.40 4.03 1.38
CA GLU A 103 4.87 2.79 0.83
C GLU A 103 4.79 2.94 -0.70
N LEU A 104 5.62 2.18 -1.41
CA LEU A 104 5.57 2.12 -2.87
C LEU A 104 4.54 1.08 -3.28
N ASN A 105 3.44 1.54 -3.85
CA ASN A 105 2.39 0.69 -4.36
C ASN A 105 2.69 0.39 -5.84
N ILE A 106 3.51 -0.63 -6.09
CA ILE A 106 3.99 -0.97 -7.43
C ILE A 106 3.08 -2.05 -8.03
N PHE A 107 2.57 -1.76 -9.20
CA PHE A 107 1.80 -2.71 -9.99
C PHE A 107 2.26 -2.68 -11.45
N ILE A 108 2.93 -3.76 -11.87
CA ILE A 108 3.38 -3.93 -13.24
C ILE A 108 2.63 -5.12 -13.83
N GLN A 109 1.74 -4.84 -14.75
CA GLN A 109 1.06 -5.85 -15.55
C GLN A 109 1.35 -5.59 -17.02
N SER A 110 1.94 -6.56 -17.69
CA SER A 110 2.19 -6.50 -19.14
C SER A 110 1.14 -7.31 -19.90
N THR A 111 0.65 -6.75 -20.98
CA THR A 111 -0.13 -7.45 -22.01
C THR A 111 0.73 -7.94 -23.17
N ASP A 112 2.03 -7.63 -23.15
CA ASP A 112 2.97 -8.14 -24.13
C ASP A 112 3.26 -9.62 -23.89
N ILE A 113 2.88 -10.46 -24.83
CA ILE A 113 3.06 -11.92 -24.79
C ILE A 113 4.54 -12.35 -24.83
N HIS A 114 5.45 -11.46 -25.19
CA HIS A 114 6.89 -11.71 -25.24
C HIS A 114 7.63 -11.21 -23.99
N ALA A 115 6.96 -10.44 -23.13
CA ALA A 115 7.56 -9.95 -21.88
C ALA A 115 7.96 -11.10 -20.97
N GLN A 116 9.17 -11.05 -20.45
CA GLN A 116 9.69 -12.06 -19.52
C GLN A 116 9.31 -11.67 -18.07
N ALA A 117 8.73 -12.60 -17.32
CA ALA A 117 8.35 -12.36 -15.91
C ALA A 117 9.53 -11.83 -15.06
N ARG A 118 10.73 -12.37 -15.31
CA ARG A 118 11.95 -11.92 -14.61
C ARG A 118 12.28 -10.45 -14.89
N GLU A 119 12.10 -9.98 -16.09
CA GLU A 119 12.36 -8.57 -16.45
C GLU A 119 11.35 -7.65 -15.76
N LEU A 120 10.08 -8.05 -15.72
CA LEU A 120 9.04 -7.31 -15.01
C LEU A 120 9.34 -7.24 -13.51
N GLU A 121 9.77 -8.35 -12.89
CA GLU A 121 10.14 -8.39 -11.47
C GLU A 121 11.40 -7.56 -11.18
N LEU A 122 12.39 -7.53 -12.10
CA LEU A 122 13.58 -6.67 -11.96
C LEU A 122 13.20 -5.18 -11.91
N ASN A 123 12.21 -4.75 -12.68
CA ASN A 123 11.74 -3.36 -12.64
C ASN A 123 11.26 -2.94 -11.24
N TYR A 124 10.61 -3.85 -10.49
CA TYR A 124 10.27 -3.57 -9.08
C TYR A 124 11.50 -3.25 -8.24
N ALA A 125 12.53 -4.08 -8.36
CA ALA A 125 13.76 -3.93 -7.58
C ALA A 125 14.52 -2.65 -7.97
N GLU A 126 14.57 -2.30 -9.25
CA GLU A 126 15.18 -1.07 -9.76
C GLU A 126 14.47 0.18 -9.24
N ILE A 127 13.13 0.23 -9.30
CA ILE A 127 12.34 1.33 -8.75
C ILE A 127 12.67 1.52 -7.27
N VAL A 128 12.63 0.43 -6.50
CA VAL A 128 12.91 0.46 -5.06
C VAL A 128 14.33 0.93 -4.79
N GLY A 129 15.33 0.42 -5.51
CA GLY A 129 16.73 0.82 -5.34
C GLY A 129 16.96 2.32 -5.59
N ARG A 130 16.31 2.86 -6.62
CA ARG A 130 16.39 4.29 -6.94
C ARG A 130 15.72 5.15 -5.87
N VAL A 131 14.53 4.76 -5.41
CA VAL A 131 13.81 5.50 -4.36
C VAL A 131 14.53 5.40 -3.02
N ALA A 132 14.89 4.19 -2.58
CA ALA A 132 15.58 3.99 -1.31
C ALA A 132 16.95 4.69 -1.26
N GLY A 133 17.63 4.82 -2.41
CA GLY A 133 18.87 5.59 -2.53
C GLY A 133 18.68 7.10 -2.47
N ALA A 134 17.49 7.60 -2.76
CA ALA A 134 17.20 9.04 -2.81
C ALA A 134 16.64 9.61 -1.48
N VAL A 135 16.06 8.75 -0.61
CA VAL A 135 15.44 9.19 0.65
C VAL A 135 16.16 8.60 1.87
N LYS A 136 15.99 9.22 3.02
CA LYS A 136 16.55 8.75 4.31
C LYS A 136 15.53 8.04 5.20
N ILE A 137 14.24 8.11 4.83
CA ILE A 137 13.16 7.46 5.55
C ILE A 137 12.97 6.02 5.04
N PRO A 138 12.45 5.10 5.87
CA PRO A 138 12.20 3.72 5.46
C PRO A 138 11.27 3.62 4.25
N VAL A 139 11.54 2.65 3.39
CA VAL A 139 10.73 2.35 2.21
C VAL A 139 10.15 0.95 2.34
N SER A 140 8.84 0.84 2.26
CA SER A 140 8.11 -0.42 2.12
C SER A 140 7.53 -0.56 0.72
N VAL A 141 7.23 -1.79 0.31
CA VAL A 141 6.66 -2.08 -1.00
C VAL A 141 5.38 -2.88 -0.85
N LYS A 142 4.28 -2.36 -1.37
CA LYS A 142 3.01 -3.09 -1.42
C LYS A 142 2.89 -3.82 -2.75
N LEU A 143 2.83 -5.15 -2.66
CA LEU A 143 2.88 -6.04 -3.81
C LEU A 143 1.49 -6.47 -4.28
N PRO A 144 1.32 -6.78 -5.57
CA PRO A 144 0.16 -7.48 -6.07
C PRO A 144 0.17 -8.95 -5.62
N MET A 145 -1.01 -9.56 -5.52
CA MET A 145 -1.13 -10.98 -5.13
C MET A 145 -0.63 -11.94 -6.23
N ARG A 146 -0.70 -11.51 -7.50
CA ARG A 146 -0.39 -12.37 -8.65
C ARG A 146 1.05 -12.16 -9.11
N LEU A 147 1.97 -12.89 -8.49
CA LEU A 147 3.40 -12.91 -8.80
C LEU A 147 3.85 -14.36 -8.95
N THR A 148 4.85 -14.60 -9.81
CA THR A 148 5.39 -15.93 -10.05
C THR A 148 6.16 -16.46 -8.84
N ASN A 149 7.04 -15.64 -8.27
CA ASN A 149 7.83 -15.99 -7.09
C ASN A 149 7.97 -14.76 -6.17
N VAL A 150 6.97 -14.58 -5.30
CA VAL A 150 6.94 -13.44 -4.37
C VAL A 150 8.12 -13.44 -3.40
N PHE A 151 8.65 -14.60 -3.04
CA PHE A 151 9.78 -14.70 -2.08
C PHE A 151 11.09 -14.26 -2.72
N ALA A 152 11.35 -14.65 -3.98
CA ALA A 152 12.52 -14.19 -4.72
C ALA A 152 12.45 -12.69 -4.96
N LEU A 153 11.27 -12.16 -5.33
CA LEU A 153 11.06 -10.73 -5.46
C LEU A 153 11.29 -10.01 -4.12
N SER A 154 10.70 -10.47 -3.03
CA SER A 154 10.89 -9.87 -1.70
C SER A 154 12.37 -9.84 -1.27
N SER A 155 13.12 -10.90 -1.58
CA SER A 155 14.58 -10.94 -1.36
C SER A 155 15.32 -9.90 -2.21
N ALA A 156 14.93 -9.73 -3.47
CA ALA A 156 15.51 -8.72 -4.34
C ALA A 156 15.18 -7.30 -3.85
N LEU A 157 13.94 -7.03 -3.42
CA LEU A 157 13.52 -5.76 -2.86
C LEU A 157 14.33 -5.39 -1.60
N LEU A 158 14.52 -6.36 -0.69
CA LEU A 158 15.38 -6.19 0.48
C LEU A 158 16.82 -5.82 0.08
N GLY A 159 17.40 -6.52 -0.90
CA GLY A 159 18.75 -6.24 -1.43
C GLY A 159 18.86 -4.85 -2.09
N HIS A 160 17.74 -4.27 -2.54
CA HIS A 160 17.68 -2.92 -3.12
C HIS A 160 17.24 -1.85 -2.11
N GLY A 161 17.16 -2.18 -0.81
CA GLY A 161 16.97 -1.20 0.25
C GLY A 161 15.53 -1.07 0.78
N ALA A 162 14.59 -1.92 0.36
CA ALA A 162 13.31 -2.02 1.03
C ALA A 162 13.49 -2.49 2.48
N ARG A 163 12.77 -1.89 3.42
CA ARG A 163 12.73 -2.30 4.82
C ARG A 163 11.58 -3.24 5.10
N GLY A 164 10.49 -3.13 4.35
CA GLY A 164 9.33 -3.96 4.53
C GLY A 164 8.57 -4.23 3.24
N VAL A 165 7.73 -5.25 3.30
CA VAL A 165 6.80 -5.62 2.21
C VAL A 165 5.40 -5.77 2.77
N VAL A 166 4.43 -5.28 2.03
CA VAL A 166 3.01 -5.42 2.35
C VAL A 166 2.37 -6.47 1.45
N PHE A 167 1.82 -7.50 2.03
CA PHE A 167 1.07 -8.57 1.38
C PHE A 167 -0.43 -8.42 1.67
N PHE A 168 -1.28 -8.12 0.71
CA PHE A 168 -1.08 -7.71 -0.68
C PHE A 168 -1.97 -6.51 -1.00
N ASN A 169 -1.71 -5.83 -2.11
CA ASN A 169 -2.69 -4.91 -2.66
C ASN A 169 -3.87 -5.70 -3.23
N ARG A 170 -5.08 -5.16 -3.04
CA ARG A 170 -6.29 -5.69 -3.66
C ARG A 170 -6.58 -4.86 -4.91
N PHE A 171 -6.55 -5.53 -6.05
CA PHE A 171 -6.92 -4.93 -7.31
C PHE A 171 -8.41 -5.04 -7.57
N PHE A 172 -8.88 -4.09 -8.34
CA PHE A 172 -10.19 -4.17 -8.94
C PHE A 172 -10.26 -5.40 -9.87
N GLU A 173 -11.20 -6.29 -9.61
CA GLU A 173 -11.48 -7.43 -10.46
C GLU A 173 -12.89 -7.25 -11.03
N PRO A 174 -13.04 -7.03 -12.34
CA PRO A 174 -14.36 -6.87 -12.94
C PRO A 174 -15.14 -8.17 -12.88
N ASP A 175 -16.46 -8.07 -12.75
CA ASP A 175 -17.40 -9.16 -12.94
C ASP A 175 -18.13 -9.00 -14.28
N VAL A 176 -18.94 -9.97 -14.64
CA VAL A 176 -19.70 -9.97 -15.91
C VAL A 176 -21.19 -10.08 -15.63
N ASP A 177 -21.96 -9.09 -16.10
CA ASP A 177 -23.40 -9.16 -16.19
C ASP A 177 -23.77 -10.03 -17.40
N VAL A 178 -24.25 -11.24 -17.14
CA VAL A 178 -24.55 -12.22 -18.20
C VAL A 178 -25.77 -11.82 -19.03
N GLU A 179 -26.72 -11.06 -18.46
CA GLU A 179 -27.90 -10.61 -19.17
C GLU A 179 -27.59 -9.42 -20.10
N ARG A 180 -26.73 -8.52 -19.65
CA ARG A 180 -26.31 -7.35 -20.43
C ARG A 180 -25.08 -7.62 -21.29
N MET A 181 -24.37 -8.74 -21.05
CA MET A 181 -23.10 -9.11 -21.70
C MET A 181 -22.05 -7.98 -21.61
N THR A 182 -21.93 -7.36 -20.44
CA THR A 182 -21.01 -6.27 -20.16
C THR A 182 -20.22 -6.53 -18.89
N PHE A 183 -19.01 -5.93 -18.80
CA PHE A 183 -18.30 -5.88 -17.54
C PHE A 183 -19.03 -4.99 -16.55
N VAL A 184 -19.06 -5.40 -15.29
CA VAL A 184 -19.60 -4.64 -14.17
C VAL A 184 -18.55 -4.51 -13.08
N GLU A 185 -18.67 -3.47 -12.27
CA GLU A 185 -17.78 -3.26 -11.14
C GLU A 185 -18.07 -4.27 -10.03
N SER A 186 -17.03 -4.95 -9.55
CA SER A 186 -17.12 -5.72 -8.33
C SER A 186 -16.97 -4.81 -7.10
N SER A 187 -17.24 -5.36 -5.91
CA SER A 187 -17.08 -4.62 -4.66
C SER A 187 -15.62 -4.14 -4.49
N PRO A 188 -15.38 -2.85 -4.18
CA PRO A 188 -14.06 -2.34 -3.85
C PRO A 188 -13.56 -2.84 -2.48
N TYR A 189 -14.44 -3.43 -1.68
CA TYR A 189 -14.15 -3.88 -0.32
C TYR A 189 -13.66 -5.33 -0.31
N SER A 190 -12.68 -5.59 0.56
CA SER A 190 -12.21 -6.96 0.78
C SER A 190 -13.22 -7.79 1.59
N GLU A 191 -13.11 -9.11 1.46
CA GLU A 191 -13.85 -10.05 2.29
C GLU A 191 -12.91 -10.75 3.29
N PRO A 192 -13.41 -11.15 4.48
CA PRO A 192 -12.59 -11.87 5.48
C PRO A 192 -11.93 -13.15 4.95
N THR A 193 -12.55 -13.79 3.96
CA THR A 193 -12.05 -15.02 3.33
C THR A 193 -10.75 -14.81 2.54
N GLU A 194 -10.50 -13.61 2.08
CA GLU A 194 -9.29 -13.25 1.31
C GLU A 194 -8.00 -13.34 2.17
N LEU A 195 -8.12 -13.18 3.49
CA LEU A 195 -7.00 -13.26 4.42
C LEU A 195 -6.23 -14.58 4.32
N ARG A 196 -6.90 -15.71 4.06
CA ARG A 196 -6.26 -17.03 4.01
C ARG A 196 -5.14 -17.10 2.96
N ASN A 197 -5.32 -16.44 1.83
CA ASN A 197 -4.32 -16.40 0.77
C ASN A 197 -3.07 -15.62 1.20
N VAL A 198 -3.25 -14.61 2.04
CA VAL A 198 -2.18 -13.76 2.55
C VAL A 198 -1.38 -14.46 3.63
N LEU A 199 -2.05 -15.08 4.62
CA LEU A 199 -1.42 -15.72 5.78
C LEU A 199 -0.32 -16.73 5.39
N ARG A 200 -0.60 -17.58 4.40
CA ARG A 200 0.39 -18.55 3.93
C ARG A 200 1.65 -17.89 3.39
N MET A 201 1.51 -16.83 2.62
CA MET A 201 2.64 -16.13 2.02
C MET A 201 3.47 -15.41 3.06
N VAL A 202 2.81 -14.78 4.04
CA VAL A 202 3.48 -14.13 5.17
C VAL A 202 4.26 -15.14 5.98
N ALA A 203 3.65 -16.26 6.38
CA ALA A 203 4.30 -17.29 7.20
C ALA A 203 5.55 -17.90 6.53
N ILE A 204 5.51 -18.14 5.21
CA ILE A 204 6.68 -18.61 4.47
C ILE A 204 7.72 -17.51 4.37
N CYS A 205 7.31 -16.27 4.05
CA CYS A 205 8.23 -15.16 3.87
C CYS A 205 8.97 -14.81 5.18
N SER A 206 8.27 -14.78 6.31
CA SER A 206 8.88 -14.52 7.62
C SER A 206 9.93 -15.55 8.01
N ALA A 207 9.72 -16.82 7.63
CA ALA A 207 10.68 -17.90 7.88
C ALA A 207 11.92 -17.80 6.98
N VAL A 208 11.78 -17.41 5.71
CA VAL A 208 12.90 -17.39 4.75
C VAL A 208 13.63 -16.04 4.68
N LEU A 209 12.98 -14.95 5.10
CA LEU A 209 13.50 -13.58 5.09
C LEU A 209 13.23 -12.88 6.45
N PRO A 210 13.80 -13.38 7.56
CA PRO A 210 13.48 -12.89 8.91
C PRO A 210 13.96 -11.44 9.17
N GLN A 211 14.72 -10.85 8.28
CA GLN A 211 15.20 -9.47 8.36
C GLN A 211 14.30 -8.47 7.60
N LEU A 212 13.26 -8.95 6.96
CA LEU A 212 12.29 -8.13 6.20
C LEU A 212 11.02 -7.95 7.02
N ASP A 213 10.66 -6.71 7.32
CA ASP A 213 9.42 -6.41 8.02
C ASP A 213 8.22 -6.73 7.12
N LEU A 214 7.26 -7.50 7.63
CA LEU A 214 6.09 -7.92 6.87
C LEU A 214 4.83 -7.26 7.40
N SER A 215 4.01 -6.73 6.50
CA SER A 215 2.68 -6.24 6.82
C SER A 215 1.61 -6.99 6.03
N VAL A 216 0.50 -7.30 6.71
CA VAL A 216 -0.66 -7.92 6.09
C VAL A 216 -1.67 -6.85 5.69
N SER A 217 -2.12 -6.90 4.46
CA SER A 217 -3.23 -6.11 3.94
C SER A 217 -4.24 -7.03 3.25
N THR A 218 -5.51 -6.63 3.21
CA THR A 218 -6.61 -7.40 2.63
C THR A 218 -7.14 -8.51 3.55
N GLY A 219 -8.43 -8.48 3.83
CA GLY A 219 -9.12 -9.49 4.62
C GLY A 219 -9.01 -9.36 6.14
N VAL A 220 -8.38 -8.29 6.66
CA VAL A 220 -8.32 -8.02 8.11
C VAL A 220 -9.56 -7.22 8.51
N HIS A 221 -10.53 -7.88 9.15
CA HIS A 221 -11.83 -7.30 9.49
C HIS A 221 -12.13 -7.29 11.00
N ASP A 222 -11.32 -7.95 11.82
CA ASP A 222 -11.48 -8.07 13.27
C ASP A 222 -10.15 -8.41 13.95
N GLY A 223 -10.16 -8.45 15.30
CA GLY A 223 -8.98 -8.75 16.10
C GLY A 223 -8.47 -10.18 15.94
N GLU A 224 -9.34 -11.14 15.62
CA GLU A 224 -8.91 -12.52 15.35
C GLU A 224 -8.08 -12.59 14.08
N ALA A 225 -8.52 -11.88 13.03
CA ALA A 225 -7.77 -11.75 11.78
C ALA A 225 -6.40 -11.11 12.01
N ALA A 226 -6.33 -10.06 12.83
CA ALA A 226 -5.08 -9.41 13.20
C ALA A 226 -4.14 -10.38 13.95
N VAL A 227 -4.63 -11.11 14.95
CA VAL A 227 -3.84 -12.12 15.66
C VAL A 227 -3.31 -13.20 14.72
N LYS A 228 -4.14 -13.70 13.78
CA LYS A 228 -3.69 -14.68 12.78
C LYS A 228 -2.52 -14.16 11.94
N ALA A 229 -2.58 -12.89 11.53
CA ALA A 229 -1.50 -12.26 10.77
C ALA A 229 -0.20 -12.19 11.59
N LEU A 230 -0.28 -11.73 12.84
CA LEU A 230 0.84 -11.62 13.76
C LEU A 230 1.47 -13.00 14.04
N LEU A 231 0.65 -14.03 14.28
CA LEU A 231 1.12 -15.41 14.46
C LEU A 231 1.87 -15.95 13.23
N CYS A 232 1.52 -15.50 12.04
CA CYS A 232 2.21 -15.85 10.80
C CYS A 232 3.50 -15.07 10.56
N GLY A 233 3.89 -14.16 11.48
CA GLY A 233 5.13 -13.40 11.39
C GLY A 233 4.97 -12.01 10.76
N ALA A 234 3.75 -11.46 10.71
CA ALA A 234 3.57 -10.06 10.35
C ALA A 234 3.95 -9.15 11.53
N GLU A 235 4.62 -8.05 11.24
CA GLU A 235 4.92 -6.99 12.20
C GLU A 235 3.76 -5.99 12.33
N ALA A 236 2.93 -5.90 11.28
CA ALA A 236 1.80 -4.99 11.23
C ALA A 236 0.64 -5.53 10.39
N VAL A 237 -0.55 -4.98 10.63
CA VAL A 237 -1.72 -5.20 9.78
C VAL A 237 -2.25 -3.87 9.27
N GLN A 238 -2.65 -3.83 8.01
CA GLN A 238 -3.30 -2.68 7.39
C GLN A 238 -4.81 -2.91 7.31
N VAL A 239 -5.58 -2.00 7.86
CA VAL A 239 -7.03 -2.07 7.95
C VAL A 239 -7.64 -0.89 7.18
N CYS A 240 -8.47 -1.18 6.20
CA CYS A 240 -9.18 -0.17 5.43
C CYS A 240 -10.67 -0.49 5.34
N THR A 241 -11.04 -1.63 4.77
CA THR A 241 -12.44 -2.04 4.58
C THR A 241 -13.22 -2.08 5.88
N ALA A 242 -12.65 -2.63 6.95
CA ALA A 242 -13.32 -2.70 8.25
C ALA A 242 -13.60 -1.31 8.83
N ILE A 243 -12.68 -0.35 8.69
CA ILE A 243 -12.89 1.04 9.09
C ILE A 243 -14.04 1.65 8.28
N HIS A 244 -14.08 1.38 6.98
CA HIS A 244 -15.12 1.92 6.10
C HIS A 244 -16.51 1.38 6.40
N GLN A 245 -16.59 0.11 6.81
CA GLN A 245 -17.85 -0.58 7.12
C GLN A 245 -18.32 -0.37 8.56
N LYS A 246 -17.41 -0.29 9.54
CA LYS A 246 -17.71 -0.32 10.97
C LYS A 246 -17.33 0.97 11.72
N GLY A 247 -16.60 1.89 11.08
CA GLY A 247 -16.06 3.07 11.73
C GLY A 247 -14.65 2.86 12.31
N PHE A 248 -14.09 3.92 12.87
CA PHE A 248 -12.72 3.91 13.40
C PHE A 248 -12.58 3.13 14.71
N GLU A 249 -13.67 2.93 15.43
CA GLU A 249 -13.74 2.18 16.68
C GLU A 249 -13.24 0.73 16.51
N VAL A 250 -13.36 0.16 15.33
CA VAL A 250 -12.85 -1.18 15.01
C VAL A 250 -11.35 -1.33 15.28
N ILE A 251 -10.58 -0.25 15.24
CA ILE A 251 -9.15 -0.26 15.58
C ILE A 251 -8.97 -0.55 17.09
N ALA A 252 -9.72 0.15 17.93
CA ALA A 252 -9.69 -0.09 19.38
C ALA A 252 -10.16 -1.50 19.72
N GLU A 253 -11.23 -1.98 19.08
CA GLU A 253 -11.74 -3.35 19.26
C GLU A 253 -10.70 -4.41 18.89
N MET A 254 -9.94 -4.18 17.80
CA MET A 254 -8.84 -5.08 17.38
C MET A 254 -7.71 -5.08 18.41
N ASN A 255 -7.29 -3.92 18.90
CA ASN A 255 -6.25 -3.80 19.93
C ASN A 255 -6.67 -4.50 21.22
N GLU A 256 -7.88 -4.25 21.72
CA GLU A 256 -8.42 -4.95 22.90
C GLU A 256 -8.49 -6.48 22.71
N TYR A 257 -8.80 -6.93 21.52
CA TYR A 257 -8.81 -8.37 21.22
C TYR A 257 -7.41 -8.96 21.31
N ILE A 258 -6.42 -8.28 20.73
CA ILE A 258 -5.01 -8.69 20.74
C ILE A 258 -4.51 -8.75 22.19
N ASP A 259 -4.78 -7.73 23.00
CA ASP A 259 -4.37 -7.66 24.40
C ASP A 259 -4.99 -8.82 25.21
N ARG A 260 -6.30 -8.98 25.15
CA ARG A 260 -7.01 -10.08 25.84
C ARG A 260 -6.54 -11.47 25.37
N TRP A 261 -6.23 -11.61 24.08
CA TRP A 261 -5.70 -12.86 23.55
C TRP A 261 -4.29 -13.13 24.10
N SER A 262 -3.40 -12.13 24.09
CA SER A 262 -2.04 -12.23 24.60
C SER A 262 -2.02 -12.60 26.08
N GLU A 263 -2.85 -11.95 26.90
CA GLU A 263 -3.01 -12.27 28.33
C GLU A 263 -3.46 -13.73 28.55
N ARG A 264 -4.46 -14.20 27.80
CA ARG A 264 -4.92 -15.61 27.90
C ARG A 264 -3.86 -16.63 27.54
N GLN A 265 -2.97 -16.30 26.59
CA GLN A 265 -1.88 -17.17 26.15
C GLN A 265 -0.61 -17.01 27.02
N GLY A 266 -0.57 -16.05 27.93
CA GLY A 266 0.59 -15.79 28.78
C GLY A 266 1.76 -15.11 28.05
N PHE A 267 1.51 -14.43 26.94
CA PHE A 267 2.52 -13.69 26.20
C PHE A 267 2.65 -12.26 26.71
N GLY A 268 3.88 -11.86 27.04
CA GLY A 268 4.19 -10.47 27.39
C GLY A 268 4.34 -9.55 26.17
N SER A 269 4.47 -10.12 24.96
CA SER A 269 4.54 -9.41 23.67
C SER A 269 4.14 -10.35 22.54
N VAL A 270 3.50 -9.82 21.53
CA VAL A 270 3.11 -10.58 20.32
C VAL A 270 4.34 -11.05 19.53
N SER A 271 5.49 -10.38 19.64
CA SER A 271 6.74 -10.75 18.97
C SER A 271 7.28 -12.15 19.34
N TYR A 272 6.77 -12.77 20.41
CA TYR A 272 7.17 -14.12 20.82
C TYR A 272 6.27 -15.24 20.27
N THR A 273 5.32 -14.93 19.39
CA THR A 273 4.21 -15.81 19.04
C THR A 273 4.26 -16.40 17.62
N HIS A 274 5.33 -16.15 16.87
CA HIS A 274 5.40 -16.57 15.47
C HIS A 274 5.30 -18.10 15.33
N LEU A 275 4.34 -18.55 14.53
CA LEU A 275 4.15 -19.96 14.18
C LEU A 275 5.00 -20.33 12.98
N THR A 276 5.75 -21.40 13.08
CA THR A 276 6.37 -22.02 11.90
C THR A 276 5.36 -22.93 11.22
N LEU A 277 5.13 -22.74 9.93
CA LEU A 277 4.36 -23.71 9.15
C LEU A 277 5.15 -25.03 9.04
N PRO A 278 4.50 -26.18 9.22
CA PRO A 278 5.14 -27.45 8.89
C PRO A 278 5.47 -27.46 7.40
N THR A 279 6.74 -27.72 7.10
CA THR A 279 7.29 -27.87 5.74
C THR A 279 6.70 -29.09 5.03
#